data_c246db3d82d7ad0b43ed102ee93cb3db
#
_entry.id   c246db3d82d7ad0b43ed102ee93cb3db
#
_cell.length_a   1.000
_cell.length_b   1.000
_cell.length_c   1.000
_cell.angle_alpha   90.00
_cell.angle_beta   90.00
_cell.angle_gamma   90.00
#
_symmetry.space_group_name_H-M   'P 1'
#
loop_
_entity.id
_entity.type
_entity.pdbx_description
1 polymer ?
#
loop_
_entity_poly.entity_id
_entity_poly.type
_entity_poly.pdbx_seq_one_letter_code
_entity_poly.pdbx_strand_id
1 'polypeptide(L)'
;DPEMSRGLGDVYKRQVLLPGPPAELIPMFDQQVLPYLDALTPGVICSQMVKLCGVPESQVEDTLKDLIDGQTNPTIATYAKTGEVHIRVTASGENAKAAGKTIKPIVKELKSRFGGDIYSTREETTLEMAVADLLLANDLTVTTAESCTGGMIAARIINVPGVSECYKAGLVTYSNKAKRKFLGVRKSTLDKYGAVSSKTAGEMAKGAALLLKADVAVAVTGIAGPDGGTEEKPVGLVYIGCCVKGELTVKEYHFSGTRSQIREATTSAALILMRSCILTVSYTHLTLPTT
;
A
#
# COMPACT_ATOMS: atom_id res chain seq x y z
N ASP A 1 -36.37 14.43 32.68
CA ASP A 1 -36.93 15.69 33.14
C ASP A 1 -36.93 16.70 32.00
N PRO A 2 -38.13 17.14 31.51
CA PRO A 2 -38.23 18.02 30.35
C PRO A 2 -37.69 19.45 30.56
N GLU A 3 -37.32 19.83 31.77
CA GLU A 3 -36.92 21.20 32.08
C GLU A 3 -35.44 21.53 31.99
N MET A 4 -34.57 20.58 31.78
CA MET A 4 -33.12 20.83 31.67
C MET A 4 -32.60 21.12 30.23
N SER A 5 -33.49 21.27 29.26
CA SER A 5 -33.13 21.54 27.86
C SER A 5 -33.34 22.99 27.38
N ARG A 6 -33.51 23.93 28.28
CA ARG A 6 -33.67 25.36 27.91
C ARG A 6 -32.33 26.07 27.83
N GLY A 7 -31.61 25.88 26.71
CA GLY A 7 -30.40 26.70 26.56
C GLY A 7 -29.62 26.52 25.24
N LEU A 8 -29.90 25.51 24.47
CA LEU A 8 -29.31 25.34 23.15
C LEU A 8 -30.47 25.02 22.20
N GLY A 9 -30.80 25.94 21.31
CA GLY A 9 -31.94 25.85 20.43
C GLY A 9 -32.15 24.49 19.81
N ASP A 10 -33.37 24.13 19.53
CA ASP A 10 -34.01 22.93 18.97
C ASP A 10 -33.15 21.84 18.27
N VAL A 11 -32.10 21.38 18.92
CA VAL A 11 -31.34 20.21 18.46
C VAL A 11 -31.75 19.00 19.30
N TYR A 12 -32.74 18.26 18.83
CA TYR A 12 -33.09 16.96 19.40
C TYR A 12 -31.92 16.01 19.19
N LYS A 13 -31.09 15.85 20.21
CA LYS A 13 -30.03 14.82 20.23
C LYS A 13 -30.66 13.47 20.48
N ARG A 14 -30.42 12.51 19.60
CA ARG A 14 -30.82 11.12 19.79
C ARG A 14 -29.58 10.32 20.13
N GLN A 15 -29.66 9.49 21.15
CA GLN A 15 -28.56 8.65 21.60
C GLN A 15 -28.93 7.19 21.38
N VAL A 16 -28.03 6.43 20.77
CA VAL A 16 -28.14 4.99 20.58
C VAL A 16 -27.05 4.33 21.42
N LEU A 17 -27.44 3.38 22.27
CA LEU A 17 -26.51 2.56 23.06
C LEU A 17 -26.40 1.19 22.40
N LEU A 18 -25.17 0.79 22.13
CA LEU A 18 -24.84 -0.49 21.51
C LEU A 18 -23.93 -1.30 22.41
N PRO A 19 -24.03 -2.65 22.38
CA PRO A 19 -23.10 -3.52 23.11
C PRO A 19 -21.67 -3.37 22.58
N GLY A 20 -20.66 -3.67 23.44
CA GLY A 20 -19.25 -3.58 23.07
C GLY A 20 -18.78 -4.69 22.10
N PRO A 21 -19.17 -5.98 22.30
CA PRO A 21 -18.71 -7.06 21.44
C PRO A 21 -19.21 -6.91 20.01
N PRO A 22 -18.31 -6.94 18.97
CA PRO A 22 -18.70 -6.76 17.56
C PRO A 22 -19.76 -7.75 17.06
N ALA A 23 -19.73 -8.99 17.56
CA ALA A 23 -20.69 -10.03 17.20
C ALA A 23 -22.14 -9.71 17.61
N GLU A 24 -22.32 -8.88 18.64
CA GLU A 24 -23.63 -8.42 19.10
C GLU A 24 -23.97 -7.03 18.53
N LEU A 25 -22.96 -6.15 18.48
CA LEU A 25 -23.11 -4.79 17.98
C LEU A 25 -23.57 -4.74 16.52
N ILE A 26 -22.88 -5.49 15.64
CA ILE A 26 -23.12 -5.44 14.19
C ILE A 26 -24.56 -5.87 13.86
N PRO A 27 -25.07 -7.04 14.30
CA PRO A 27 -26.44 -7.43 14.03
C PRO A 27 -27.49 -6.46 14.59
N MET A 28 -27.25 -5.92 15.79
CA MET A 28 -28.17 -4.96 16.41
C MET A 28 -28.17 -3.63 15.63
N PHE A 29 -27.01 -3.16 15.20
CA PHE A 29 -26.92 -1.95 14.37
C PHE A 29 -27.66 -2.13 13.05
N ASP A 30 -27.35 -3.20 12.31
CA ASP A 30 -27.90 -3.45 10.98
C ASP A 30 -29.41 -3.67 10.99
N GLN A 31 -29.93 -4.38 12.00
CA GLN A 31 -31.33 -4.78 12.06
C GLN A 31 -32.26 -3.75 12.73
N GLN A 32 -31.73 -2.93 13.65
CA GLN A 32 -32.56 -2.04 14.46
C GLN A 32 -32.19 -0.55 14.28
N VAL A 33 -30.90 -0.23 14.26
CA VAL A 33 -30.44 1.18 14.23
C VAL A 33 -30.44 1.72 12.82
N LEU A 34 -29.90 0.98 11.86
CA LEU A 34 -29.82 1.42 10.48
C LEU A 34 -31.17 1.73 9.86
N PRO A 35 -32.20 0.86 9.94
CA PRO A 35 -33.54 1.17 9.44
C PRO A 35 -34.19 2.39 10.10
N TYR A 36 -33.91 2.58 11.41
CA TYR A 36 -34.39 3.75 12.12
C TYR A 36 -33.71 5.04 11.62
N LEU A 37 -32.40 5.02 11.36
CA LEU A 37 -31.68 6.16 10.81
C LEU A 37 -32.10 6.47 9.38
N ASP A 38 -32.29 5.46 8.55
CA ASP A 38 -32.77 5.59 7.18
C ASP A 38 -34.16 6.26 7.10
N ALA A 39 -35.04 5.95 8.04
CA ALA A 39 -36.35 6.58 8.14
C ALA A 39 -36.29 8.07 8.54
N LEU A 40 -35.20 8.51 9.19
CA LEU A 40 -35.05 9.90 9.65
C LEU A 40 -34.44 10.81 8.59
N THR A 41 -33.61 10.26 7.71
CA THR A 41 -32.83 11.03 6.74
C THR A 41 -33.18 10.55 5.33
N PRO A 42 -34.12 11.21 4.65
CA PRO A 42 -34.39 10.89 3.26
C PRO A 42 -33.17 11.24 2.41
N GLY A 43 -32.63 10.25 1.72
CA GLY A 43 -31.46 10.37 0.87
C GLY A 43 -30.45 9.27 1.13
N VAL A 44 -29.45 9.21 0.28
CA VAL A 44 -28.36 8.22 0.37
C VAL A 44 -27.02 8.90 0.47
N ILE A 45 -26.10 8.28 1.22
CA ILE A 45 -24.70 8.64 1.27
C ILE A 45 -23.93 7.58 0.47
N CYS A 46 -23.15 8.02 -0.51
CA CYS A 46 -22.26 7.17 -1.28
C CYS A 46 -20.82 7.61 -1.07
N SER A 47 -19.92 6.64 -1.03
CA SER A 47 -18.48 6.91 -0.97
C SER A 47 -17.75 6.16 -2.06
N GLN A 48 -16.63 6.73 -2.51
CA GLN A 48 -15.67 6.06 -3.38
C GLN A 48 -14.27 6.26 -2.82
N MET A 49 -13.50 5.17 -2.76
CA MET A 49 -12.09 5.21 -2.36
C MET A 49 -11.22 5.49 -3.57
N VAL A 50 -10.15 6.28 -3.35
CA VAL A 50 -9.01 6.42 -4.26
C VAL A 50 -7.77 6.13 -3.43
N LYS A 51 -7.02 5.09 -3.79
CA LYS A 51 -5.92 4.56 -2.99
C LYS A 51 -4.59 4.86 -3.68
N LEU A 52 -3.73 5.56 -2.96
CA LEU A 52 -2.39 5.97 -3.41
C LEU A 52 -1.33 5.14 -2.72
N CYS A 53 -0.19 4.95 -3.38
CA CYS A 53 1.01 4.35 -2.78
C CYS A 53 2.27 5.12 -3.19
N GLY A 54 3.23 5.20 -2.25
CA GLY A 54 4.53 5.84 -2.51
C GLY A 54 4.54 7.37 -2.45
N VAL A 55 3.41 8.00 -2.08
CA VAL A 55 3.29 9.45 -1.88
C VAL A 55 3.15 9.73 -0.39
N PRO A 56 3.93 10.66 0.18
CA PRO A 56 3.76 11.09 1.58
C PRO A 56 2.40 11.76 1.82
N GLU A 57 1.82 11.52 3.02
CA GLU A 57 0.53 12.11 3.41
C GLU A 57 0.52 13.64 3.27
N SER A 58 1.57 14.32 3.77
CA SER A 58 1.69 15.78 3.65
C SER A 58 1.64 16.28 2.22
N GLN A 59 2.26 15.55 1.28
CA GLN A 59 2.20 15.91 -0.13
C GLN A 59 0.79 15.69 -0.71
N VAL A 60 0.08 14.67 -0.26
CA VAL A 60 -1.32 14.44 -0.66
C VAL A 60 -2.21 15.57 -0.15
N GLU A 61 -2.07 15.95 1.12
CA GLU A 61 -2.83 17.05 1.72
C GLU A 61 -2.56 18.40 1.03
N ASP A 62 -1.29 18.72 0.77
CA ASP A 62 -0.91 19.94 0.03
C ASP A 62 -1.52 19.93 -1.38
N THR A 63 -1.48 18.79 -2.06
CA THR A 63 -2.03 18.64 -3.42
C THR A 63 -3.56 18.77 -3.44
N LEU A 64 -4.24 18.44 -2.34
CA LEU A 64 -5.70 18.48 -2.22
C LEU A 64 -6.24 19.70 -1.50
N LYS A 65 -5.40 20.60 -1.04
CA LYS A 65 -5.78 21.71 -0.16
C LYS A 65 -6.92 22.55 -0.74
N ASP A 66 -6.86 22.88 -2.03
CA ASP A 66 -7.89 23.65 -2.74
C ASP A 66 -9.24 22.94 -2.78
N LEU A 67 -9.23 21.61 -2.92
CA LEU A 67 -10.45 20.80 -2.94
C LEU A 67 -11.03 20.61 -1.53
N ILE A 68 -10.17 20.48 -0.52
CA ILE A 68 -10.59 20.28 0.88
C ILE A 68 -11.12 21.59 1.47
N ASP A 69 -10.43 22.71 1.26
CA ASP A 69 -10.83 24.01 1.82
C ASP A 69 -12.20 24.50 1.26
N GLY A 70 -12.53 24.16 0.04
CA GLY A 70 -13.79 24.55 -0.63
C GLY A 70 -14.92 23.51 -0.59
N GLN A 71 -14.71 22.39 0.09
CA GLN A 71 -15.65 21.26 0.03
C GLN A 71 -16.96 21.50 0.79
N THR A 72 -18.05 21.05 0.20
CA THR A 72 -19.39 21.01 0.84
C THR A 72 -20.05 19.65 0.59
N ASN A 73 -20.31 19.34 -0.66
CA ASN A 73 -20.79 18.05 -1.15
C ASN A 73 -20.27 17.86 -2.60
N PRO A 74 -19.34 16.94 -2.85
CA PRO A 74 -18.86 15.89 -1.94
C PRO A 74 -17.81 16.40 -0.94
N THR A 75 -17.57 15.58 0.10
CA THR A 75 -16.45 15.75 1.03
C THR A 75 -15.31 14.79 0.71
N ILE A 76 -14.08 15.21 1.04
CA ILE A 76 -12.85 14.46 0.83
C ILE A 76 -12.20 14.24 2.20
N ALA A 77 -11.80 13.01 2.49
CA ALA A 77 -11.05 12.68 3.71
C ALA A 77 -9.86 11.78 3.35
N THR A 78 -8.71 12.08 3.94
CA THR A 78 -7.46 11.32 3.79
C THR A 78 -7.28 10.37 4.98
N TYR A 79 -6.73 9.18 4.71
CA TYR A 79 -6.41 8.17 5.71
C TYR A 79 -5.00 7.65 5.44
N ALA A 80 -4.06 8.01 6.29
CA ALA A 80 -2.69 7.51 6.20
C ALA A 80 -2.59 6.05 6.63
N LYS A 81 -1.80 5.29 5.89
CA LYS A 81 -1.38 3.93 6.20
C LYS A 81 0.11 3.80 5.91
N THR A 82 0.71 2.70 6.33
CA THR A 82 2.14 2.46 6.10
C THR A 82 2.48 2.36 4.61
N GLY A 83 3.00 3.45 4.04
CA GLY A 83 3.35 3.57 2.62
C GLY A 83 2.18 3.86 1.67
N GLU A 84 0.98 4.06 2.20
CA GLU A 84 -0.23 4.29 1.41
C GLU A 84 -1.03 5.46 1.98
N VAL A 85 -1.75 6.19 1.11
CA VAL A 85 -2.76 7.17 1.51
C VAL A 85 -4.07 6.83 0.81
N HIS A 86 -5.11 6.62 1.58
CA HIS A 86 -6.45 6.37 1.06
C HIS A 86 -7.26 7.65 1.10
N ILE A 87 -7.83 8.05 -0.01
CA ILE A 87 -8.70 9.22 -0.13
C ILE A 87 -10.13 8.71 -0.29
N ARG A 88 -11.01 9.09 0.62
CA ARG A 88 -12.44 8.81 0.54
C ARG A 88 -13.20 10.05 0.07
N VAL A 89 -13.88 9.93 -1.05
CA VAL A 89 -14.79 10.95 -1.58
C VAL A 89 -16.21 10.52 -1.24
N THR A 90 -16.91 11.32 -0.45
CA THR A 90 -18.25 11.00 0.05
C THR A 90 -19.25 12.08 -0.37
N ALA A 91 -20.35 11.67 -0.97
CA ALA A 91 -21.44 12.57 -1.33
C ALA A 91 -22.80 12.09 -0.82
N SER A 92 -23.64 13.03 -0.43
CA SER A 92 -25.09 12.81 -0.22
C SER A 92 -25.88 13.14 -1.49
N GLY A 93 -27.01 12.48 -1.66
CA GLY A 93 -27.92 12.71 -2.78
C GLY A 93 -29.29 12.09 -2.55
N GLU A 94 -30.27 12.45 -3.35
CA GLU A 94 -31.63 11.85 -3.31
C GLU A 94 -31.61 10.34 -3.58
N ASN A 95 -30.63 9.88 -4.34
CA ASN A 95 -30.40 8.47 -4.66
C ASN A 95 -28.93 8.24 -5.02
N ALA A 96 -28.51 6.97 -5.09
CA ALA A 96 -27.13 6.59 -5.38
C ALA A 96 -26.61 7.13 -6.72
N LYS A 97 -27.48 7.27 -7.73
CA LYS A 97 -27.12 7.83 -9.04
C LYS A 97 -26.79 9.33 -8.93
N ALA A 98 -27.54 10.08 -8.14
CA ALA A 98 -27.31 11.50 -7.89
C ALA A 98 -25.99 11.70 -7.11
N ALA A 99 -25.80 11.00 -6.00
CA ALA A 99 -24.56 11.02 -5.23
C ALA A 99 -23.34 10.63 -6.09
N GLY A 100 -23.46 9.57 -6.89
CA GLY A 100 -22.39 9.13 -7.79
C GLY A 100 -22.04 10.16 -8.88
N LYS A 101 -23.00 10.95 -9.36
CA LYS A 101 -22.72 12.05 -10.30
C LYS A 101 -21.87 13.15 -9.65
N THR A 102 -22.06 13.41 -8.37
CA THR A 102 -21.32 14.40 -7.58
C THR A 102 -19.89 13.92 -7.28
N ILE A 103 -19.70 12.61 -7.03
CA ILE A 103 -18.39 12.00 -6.76
C ILE A 103 -17.49 11.96 -8.01
N LYS A 104 -18.04 11.62 -9.17
CA LYS A 104 -17.28 11.37 -10.41
C LYS A 104 -16.32 12.49 -10.82
N PRO A 105 -16.69 13.78 -10.80
CA PRO A 105 -15.77 14.86 -11.15
C PRO A 105 -14.53 14.92 -10.23
N ILE A 106 -14.75 14.74 -8.92
CA ILE A 106 -13.66 14.75 -7.94
C ILE A 106 -12.73 13.55 -8.15
N VAL A 107 -13.27 12.35 -8.34
CA VAL A 107 -12.43 11.17 -8.63
C VAL A 107 -11.65 11.34 -9.95
N LYS A 108 -12.23 11.99 -10.97
CA LYS A 108 -11.52 12.32 -12.20
C LYS A 108 -10.38 13.30 -11.94
N GLU A 109 -10.61 14.32 -11.13
CA GLU A 109 -9.58 15.28 -10.73
C GLU A 109 -8.44 14.61 -9.94
N LEU A 110 -8.77 13.74 -8.97
CA LEU A 110 -7.78 12.95 -8.26
C LEU A 110 -6.93 12.10 -9.21
N LYS A 111 -7.55 11.47 -10.21
CA LYS A 111 -6.82 10.71 -11.24
C LYS A 111 -5.90 11.60 -12.08
N SER A 112 -6.27 12.84 -12.34
CA SER A 112 -5.43 13.80 -13.04
C SER A 112 -4.21 14.23 -12.22
N ARG A 113 -4.41 14.46 -10.89
CA ARG A 113 -3.34 14.96 -10.01
C ARG A 113 -2.35 13.86 -9.59
N PHE A 114 -2.80 12.63 -9.37
CA PHE A 114 -1.97 11.55 -8.84
C PHE A 114 -1.59 10.48 -9.85
N GLY A 115 -2.29 10.37 -10.95
CA GLY A 115 -1.92 9.53 -12.09
C GLY A 115 -1.51 8.11 -11.69
N GLY A 116 -0.26 7.75 -11.97
CA GLY A 116 0.32 6.44 -11.72
C GLY A 116 0.49 6.06 -10.24
N ASP A 117 0.41 7.02 -9.32
CA ASP A 117 0.49 6.75 -7.88
C ASP A 117 -0.81 6.11 -7.36
N ILE A 118 -1.91 6.24 -8.11
CA ILE A 118 -3.15 5.54 -7.79
C ILE A 118 -3.01 4.06 -8.14
N TYR A 119 -3.15 3.19 -7.14
CA TYR A 119 -3.13 1.76 -7.38
C TYR A 119 -4.54 1.14 -7.49
N SER A 120 -5.57 1.76 -6.88
CA SER A 120 -6.97 1.32 -7.01
C SER A 120 -7.96 2.44 -6.72
N THR A 121 -9.18 2.30 -7.27
CA THR A 121 -10.36 3.08 -6.91
C THR A 121 -11.48 2.19 -6.35
N ARG A 122 -11.18 0.93 -6.05
CA ARG A 122 -12.09 -0.03 -5.41
C ARG A 122 -11.73 -0.19 -3.93
N GLU A 123 -12.72 -0.32 -3.08
CA GLU A 123 -12.55 -0.35 -1.63
C GLU A 123 -11.84 -1.64 -1.16
N GLU A 124 -12.18 -2.75 -1.75
CA GLU A 124 -11.66 -4.08 -1.39
C GLU A 124 -10.23 -4.34 -1.89
N THR A 125 -9.75 -3.61 -2.91
CA THR A 125 -8.44 -3.86 -3.50
C THR A 125 -7.32 -3.42 -2.56
N THR A 126 -6.45 -4.32 -2.17
CA THR A 126 -5.23 -4.03 -1.41
C THR A 126 -4.04 -3.78 -2.32
N LEU A 127 -2.92 -3.27 -1.78
CA LEU A 127 -1.70 -3.01 -2.58
C LEU A 127 -1.14 -4.31 -3.16
N GLU A 128 -1.10 -5.40 -2.38
CA GLU A 128 -0.66 -6.72 -2.86
C GLU A 128 -1.59 -7.29 -3.95
N MET A 129 -2.90 -7.07 -3.86
CA MET A 129 -3.83 -7.44 -4.94
C MET A 129 -3.53 -6.66 -6.23
N ALA A 130 -3.31 -5.34 -6.12
CA ALA A 130 -2.97 -4.53 -7.29
C ALA A 130 -1.63 -4.94 -7.93
N VAL A 131 -0.65 -5.36 -7.11
CA VAL A 131 0.63 -5.91 -7.61
C VAL A 131 0.42 -7.27 -8.28
N ALA A 132 -0.36 -8.16 -7.68
CA ALA A 132 -0.66 -9.48 -8.25
C ALA A 132 -1.42 -9.35 -9.58
N ASP A 133 -2.45 -8.49 -9.63
CA ASP A 133 -3.19 -8.20 -10.86
C ASP A 133 -2.26 -7.69 -11.98
N LEU A 134 -1.30 -6.83 -11.62
CA LEU A 134 -0.33 -6.29 -12.57
C LEU A 134 0.64 -7.36 -13.09
N LEU A 135 1.09 -8.29 -12.23
CA LEU A 135 1.92 -9.42 -12.61
C LEU A 135 1.16 -10.35 -13.57
N LEU A 136 -0.04 -10.77 -13.20
CA LEU A 136 -0.88 -11.67 -14.00
C LEU A 136 -1.27 -11.05 -15.35
N ALA A 137 -1.65 -9.76 -15.35
CA ALA A 137 -2.03 -9.05 -16.59
C ALA A 137 -0.88 -8.91 -17.60
N ASN A 138 0.39 -9.05 -17.17
CA ASN A 138 1.58 -8.97 -18.00
C ASN A 138 2.30 -10.32 -18.17
N ASP A 139 1.68 -11.44 -17.74
CA ASP A 139 2.27 -12.79 -17.77
C ASP A 139 3.65 -12.85 -17.09
N LEU A 140 3.83 -12.10 -15.98
CA LEU A 140 5.08 -12.01 -15.27
C LEU A 140 5.12 -12.93 -14.05
N THR A 141 6.18 -13.70 -13.93
CA THR A 141 6.46 -14.51 -12.74
C THR A 141 7.28 -13.70 -11.72
N VAL A 142 7.04 -13.94 -10.42
CA VAL A 142 7.69 -13.19 -9.34
C VAL A 142 8.33 -14.08 -8.28
N THR A 143 9.41 -13.57 -7.68
CA THR A 143 10.07 -14.16 -6.51
C THR A 143 10.49 -13.08 -5.52
N THR A 144 10.72 -13.49 -4.27
CA THR A 144 11.21 -12.61 -3.19
C THR A 144 12.52 -13.14 -2.57
N ALA A 145 13.43 -12.22 -2.20
CA ALA A 145 14.65 -12.54 -1.48
C ALA A 145 14.77 -11.63 -0.24
N GLU A 146 14.46 -12.17 0.91
CA GLU A 146 14.23 -11.41 2.12
C GLU A 146 15.33 -11.60 3.16
N SER A 147 15.72 -10.52 3.83
CA SER A 147 16.59 -10.54 4.99
C SER A 147 15.83 -10.01 6.22
N CYS A 148 15.80 -8.71 6.47
CA CYS A 148 15.18 -8.12 7.66
C CYS A 148 13.65 -8.32 7.73
N THR A 149 12.96 -8.48 6.61
CA THR A 149 11.51 -8.74 6.55
C THR A 149 11.16 -10.19 6.87
N GLY A 150 12.07 -11.15 6.61
CA GLY A 150 11.93 -12.53 7.08
C GLY A 150 10.73 -13.29 6.55
N GLY A 151 10.30 -13.03 5.31
CA GLY A 151 9.16 -13.68 4.66
C GLY A 151 7.88 -12.83 4.63
N MET A 152 7.88 -11.61 5.16
CA MET A 152 6.67 -10.77 5.20
C MET A 152 6.21 -10.32 3.81
N ILE A 153 7.14 -10.09 2.87
CA ILE A 153 6.80 -9.74 1.48
C ILE A 153 6.13 -10.94 0.80
N ALA A 154 6.74 -12.11 0.94
CA ALA A 154 6.17 -13.36 0.46
C ALA A 154 4.77 -13.60 1.05
N ALA A 155 4.63 -13.45 2.38
CA ALA A 155 3.35 -13.64 3.07
C ALA A 155 2.26 -12.70 2.55
N ARG A 156 2.56 -11.43 2.32
CA ARG A 156 1.57 -10.49 1.75
C ARG A 156 1.15 -10.89 0.34
N ILE A 157 2.10 -11.29 -0.51
CA ILE A 157 1.79 -11.69 -1.88
C ILE A 157 0.93 -12.96 -1.90
N ILE A 158 1.28 -13.98 -1.12
CA ILE A 158 0.55 -15.25 -1.11
C ILE A 158 -0.83 -15.18 -0.46
N ASN A 159 -1.16 -14.11 0.26
CA ASN A 159 -2.52 -13.84 0.73
C ASN A 159 -3.50 -13.52 -0.42
N VAL A 160 -3.00 -13.24 -1.62
CA VAL A 160 -3.86 -12.95 -2.78
C VAL A 160 -4.28 -14.28 -3.44
N PRO A 161 -5.59 -14.57 -3.52
CA PRO A 161 -6.07 -15.75 -4.22
C PRO A 161 -5.61 -15.78 -5.69
N GLY A 162 -5.20 -16.94 -6.19
CA GLY A 162 -4.77 -17.11 -7.58
C GLY A 162 -3.31 -16.75 -7.85
N VAL A 163 -2.58 -16.15 -6.90
CA VAL A 163 -1.18 -15.74 -7.10
C VAL A 163 -0.22 -16.90 -7.37
N SER A 164 -0.62 -18.14 -7.10
CA SER A 164 0.16 -19.34 -7.41
C SER A 164 0.53 -19.46 -8.90
N GLU A 165 -0.21 -18.82 -9.79
CA GLU A 165 0.08 -18.78 -11.22
C GLU A 165 1.37 -17.98 -11.53
N CYS A 166 1.66 -16.94 -10.75
CA CYS A 166 2.82 -16.08 -10.98
C CYS A 166 3.91 -16.18 -9.90
N TYR A 167 3.58 -16.52 -8.64
CA TYR A 167 4.55 -16.57 -7.54
C TYR A 167 5.35 -17.87 -7.54
N LYS A 168 6.67 -17.81 -7.76
CA LYS A 168 7.54 -19.00 -7.88
C LYS A 168 8.00 -19.52 -6.51
N ALA A 169 8.63 -18.68 -5.70
CA ALA A 169 9.12 -19.01 -4.37
C ALA A 169 9.55 -17.74 -3.62
N GLY A 170 9.68 -17.85 -2.29
CA GLY A 170 10.30 -16.85 -1.43
C GLY A 170 11.55 -17.41 -0.75
N LEU A 171 12.63 -16.63 -0.73
CA LEU A 171 13.90 -17.00 -0.14
C LEU A 171 14.20 -16.10 1.06
N VAL A 172 14.25 -16.67 2.26
CA VAL A 172 14.71 -15.95 3.47
C VAL A 172 16.21 -16.19 3.63
N THR A 173 17.03 -15.25 3.15
CA THR A 173 18.48 -15.32 3.18
C THR A 173 19.07 -14.42 4.27
N TYR A 174 18.83 -14.77 5.53
CA TYR A 174 19.11 -13.93 6.68
C TYR A 174 20.62 -13.76 6.94
N SER A 175 21.41 -14.81 6.78
CA SER A 175 22.86 -14.76 6.98
C SER A 175 23.63 -14.44 5.70
N ASN A 176 24.87 -13.92 5.85
CA ASN A 176 25.78 -13.71 4.72
C ASN A 176 26.10 -15.02 3.97
N LYS A 177 26.18 -16.13 4.71
CA LYS A 177 26.35 -17.46 4.10
C LYS A 177 25.18 -17.84 3.20
N ALA A 178 23.94 -17.57 3.66
CA ALA A 178 22.75 -17.83 2.86
C ALA A 178 22.66 -16.92 1.63
N LYS A 179 22.95 -15.62 1.77
CA LYS A 179 23.03 -14.69 0.65
C LYS A 179 23.99 -15.17 -0.45
N ARG A 180 25.17 -15.65 -0.03
CA ARG A 180 26.16 -16.19 -0.96
C ARG A 180 25.71 -17.50 -1.60
N LYS A 181 25.26 -18.45 -0.77
CA LYS A 181 24.95 -19.81 -1.22
C LYS A 181 23.75 -19.87 -2.17
N PHE A 182 22.67 -19.15 -1.84
CA PHE A 182 21.43 -19.23 -2.58
C PHE A 182 21.29 -18.14 -3.64
N LEU A 183 21.78 -16.92 -3.37
CA LEU A 183 21.58 -15.79 -4.26
C LEU A 183 22.83 -15.39 -5.03
N GLY A 184 23.94 -16.11 -4.84
CA GLY A 184 25.20 -15.81 -5.54
C GLY A 184 25.83 -14.47 -5.17
N VAL A 185 25.46 -13.86 -4.04
CA VAL A 185 26.08 -12.62 -3.57
C VAL A 185 27.58 -12.84 -3.36
N ARG A 186 28.41 -12.03 -3.99
CA ARG A 186 29.85 -12.20 -3.98
C ARG A 186 30.43 -11.94 -2.59
N LYS A 187 31.44 -12.74 -2.20
CA LYS A 187 32.16 -12.53 -0.95
C LYS A 187 32.77 -11.12 -0.90
N SER A 188 33.40 -10.69 -2.01
CA SER A 188 34.00 -9.36 -2.14
C SER A 188 33.02 -8.21 -1.94
N THR A 189 31.75 -8.39 -2.38
CA THR A 189 30.68 -7.40 -2.15
C THR A 189 30.34 -7.30 -0.66
N LEU A 190 30.20 -8.43 0.02
CA LEU A 190 29.92 -8.45 1.46
C LEU A 190 31.10 -7.93 2.29
N ASP A 191 32.32 -8.26 1.92
CA ASP A 191 33.53 -7.79 2.62
C ASP A 191 33.74 -6.27 2.47
N LYS A 192 33.44 -5.72 1.26
CA LYS A 192 33.66 -4.31 0.95
C LYS A 192 32.52 -3.40 1.37
N TYR A 193 31.26 -3.82 1.14
CA TYR A 193 30.08 -2.97 1.31
C TYR A 193 29.17 -3.41 2.46
N GLY A 194 29.41 -4.61 3.00
CA GLY A 194 28.56 -5.22 4.03
C GLY A 194 27.26 -5.81 3.50
N ALA A 195 26.55 -6.49 4.40
CA ALA A 195 25.25 -7.09 4.08
C ALA A 195 24.18 -6.05 3.77
N VAL A 196 24.21 -4.89 4.43
CA VAL A 196 23.28 -3.78 4.24
C VAL A 196 23.93 -2.76 3.33
N SER A 197 23.66 -2.87 2.04
CA SER A 197 24.17 -1.97 1.00
C SER A 197 23.38 -2.11 -0.30
N SER A 198 23.40 -1.07 -1.13
CA SER A 198 22.81 -1.06 -2.47
C SER A 198 23.37 -2.20 -3.35
N LYS A 199 24.69 -2.46 -3.27
CA LYS A 199 25.32 -3.54 -4.04
C LYS A 199 24.81 -4.90 -3.63
N THR A 200 24.69 -5.17 -2.31
CA THR A 200 24.15 -6.44 -1.81
C THR A 200 22.69 -6.62 -2.18
N ALA A 201 21.84 -5.60 -2.03
CA ALA A 201 20.43 -5.68 -2.44
C ALA A 201 20.29 -5.97 -3.94
N GLY A 202 21.07 -5.32 -4.78
CA GLY A 202 21.06 -5.55 -6.22
C GLY A 202 21.50 -6.96 -6.61
N GLU A 203 22.58 -7.47 -5.98
CA GLU A 203 23.03 -8.85 -6.22
C GLU A 203 22.00 -9.88 -5.72
N MET A 204 21.34 -9.61 -4.59
CA MET A 204 20.26 -10.46 -4.07
C MET A 204 19.07 -10.52 -5.05
N ALA A 205 18.64 -9.39 -5.59
CA ALA A 205 17.52 -9.33 -6.54
C ALA A 205 17.85 -10.09 -7.84
N LYS A 206 19.00 -9.79 -8.45
CA LYS A 206 19.47 -10.49 -9.67
C LYS A 206 19.67 -11.99 -9.43
N GLY A 207 20.25 -12.35 -8.30
CA GLY A 207 20.48 -13.76 -7.94
C GLY A 207 19.19 -14.53 -7.74
N ALA A 208 18.18 -13.93 -7.12
CA ALA A 208 16.86 -14.55 -6.97
C ALA A 208 16.14 -14.73 -8.30
N ALA A 209 16.14 -13.70 -9.17
CA ALA A 209 15.57 -13.78 -10.52
C ALA A 209 16.21 -14.91 -11.33
N LEU A 210 17.53 -15.00 -11.31
CA LEU A 210 18.28 -16.03 -12.04
C LEU A 210 18.04 -17.44 -11.49
N LEU A 211 18.09 -17.61 -10.16
CA LEU A 211 17.93 -18.91 -9.50
C LEU A 211 16.56 -19.53 -9.79
N LEU A 212 15.51 -18.72 -9.75
CA LEU A 212 14.13 -19.17 -9.87
C LEU A 212 13.55 -18.95 -11.27
N LYS A 213 14.37 -18.42 -12.20
CA LYS A 213 13.94 -18.07 -13.57
C LYS A 213 12.65 -17.24 -13.52
N ALA A 214 12.62 -16.25 -12.64
CA ALA A 214 11.49 -15.35 -12.46
C ALA A 214 11.73 -14.04 -13.21
N ASP A 215 10.66 -13.52 -13.84
CA ASP A 215 10.70 -12.24 -14.58
C ASP A 215 10.90 -11.05 -13.64
N VAL A 216 10.33 -11.16 -12.43
CA VAL A 216 10.41 -10.14 -11.38
C VAL A 216 11.00 -10.74 -10.11
N ALA A 217 11.97 -10.05 -9.53
CA ALA A 217 12.51 -10.38 -8.21
C ALA A 217 12.64 -9.13 -7.36
N VAL A 218 12.07 -9.15 -6.16
CA VAL A 218 12.28 -8.10 -5.15
C VAL A 218 13.15 -8.65 -4.03
N ALA A 219 14.17 -7.88 -3.65
CA ALA A 219 15.08 -8.26 -2.58
C ALA A 219 15.24 -7.13 -1.56
N VAL A 220 15.34 -7.50 -0.28
CA VAL A 220 15.51 -6.53 0.80
C VAL A 220 16.66 -6.93 1.73
N THR A 221 17.44 -5.92 2.13
CA THR A 221 18.44 -6.04 3.19
C THR A 221 18.48 -4.75 4.00
N GLY A 222 18.54 -4.84 5.33
CA GLY A 222 18.44 -3.66 6.18
C GLY A 222 18.62 -3.94 7.66
N ILE A 223 18.65 -2.88 8.45
CA ILE A 223 18.83 -2.90 9.91
C ILE A 223 17.48 -2.53 10.55
N ALA A 224 16.74 -3.53 11.01
CA ALA A 224 15.41 -3.32 11.60
C ALA A 224 15.46 -2.98 13.11
N GLY A 225 16.66 -3.02 13.72
CA GLY A 225 16.81 -2.69 15.15
C GLY A 225 16.31 -3.78 16.12
N PRO A 226 16.28 -3.50 17.45
CA PRO A 226 16.76 -2.23 18.03
C PRO A 226 18.27 -2.05 17.95
N ASP A 227 19.04 -3.14 17.89
CA ASP A 227 20.49 -3.15 17.80
C ASP A 227 21.01 -3.28 16.36
N GLY A 228 22.34 -3.21 16.20
CA GLY A 228 23.04 -3.44 14.92
C GLY A 228 23.18 -2.20 14.05
N GLY A 229 22.73 -1.03 14.51
CA GLY A 229 22.99 0.25 13.86
C GLY A 229 24.36 0.82 14.22
N THR A 230 24.93 1.58 13.28
CA THR A 230 26.13 2.42 13.46
C THR A 230 25.80 3.83 12.99
N GLU A 231 26.69 4.79 13.21
CA GLU A 231 26.52 6.16 12.71
C GLU A 231 26.40 6.19 11.18
N GLU A 232 27.20 5.37 10.48
CA GLU A 232 27.15 5.26 9.02
C GLU A 232 25.96 4.45 8.50
N LYS A 233 25.48 3.49 9.28
CA LYS A 233 24.36 2.61 8.93
C LYS A 233 23.40 2.53 10.11
N PRO A 234 22.55 3.53 10.27
CA PRO A 234 21.63 3.59 11.41
C PRO A 234 20.53 2.52 11.35
N VAL A 235 19.90 2.26 12.50
CA VAL A 235 18.65 1.50 12.56
C VAL A 235 17.62 2.17 11.65
N GLY A 236 16.93 1.38 10.84
CA GLY A 236 15.98 1.85 9.83
C GLY A 236 16.55 1.99 8.43
N LEU A 237 17.89 1.92 8.26
CA LEU A 237 18.49 1.88 6.93
C LEU A 237 18.15 0.56 6.23
N VAL A 238 17.52 0.65 5.08
CA VAL A 238 17.10 -0.50 4.25
C VAL A 238 17.39 -0.23 2.79
N TYR A 239 17.93 -1.22 2.11
CA TYR A 239 18.05 -1.24 0.66
C TYR A 239 17.10 -2.25 0.07
N ILE A 240 16.32 -1.82 -0.93
CA ILE A 240 15.38 -2.66 -1.67
C ILE A 240 15.82 -2.69 -3.13
N GLY A 241 16.12 -3.88 -3.63
CA GLY A 241 16.42 -4.12 -5.04
C GLY A 241 15.23 -4.76 -5.73
N CYS A 242 14.87 -4.27 -6.92
CA CYS A 242 13.87 -4.88 -7.78
C CYS A 242 14.49 -5.13 -9.16
N CYS A 243 14.41 -6.37 -9.63
CA CYS A 243 14.86 -6.77 -10.96
C CYS A 243 13.63 -7.18 -11.79
N VAL A 244 13.38 -6.51 -12.90
CA VAL A 244 12.27 -6.83 -13.82
C VAL A 244 12.88 -7.12 -15.19
N LYS A 245 12.74 -8.36 -15.70
CA LYS A 245 13.29 -8.80 -16.99
C LYS A 245 14.77 -8.41 -17.19
N GLY A 246 15.58 -8.49 -16.10
CA GLY A 246 17.01 -8.15 -16.09
C GLY A 246 17.34 -6.71 -15.73
N GLU A 247 16.39 -5.77 -15.87
CA GLU A 247 16.55 -4.37 -15.46
C GLU A 247 16.51 -4.26 -13.95
N LEU A 248 17.55 -3.67 -13.37
CA LEU A 248 17.73 -3.56 -11.92
C LEU A 248 17.54 -2.13 -11.44
N THR A 249 16.62 -1.94 -10.53
CA THR A 249 16.46 -0.73 -9.72
C THR A 249 16.78 -1.04 -8.27
N VAL A 250 17.56 -0.18 -7.60
CA VAL A 250 17.82 -0.28 -6.15
C VAL A 250 17.52 1.07 -5.52
N LYS A 251 16.73 1.07 -4.45
CA LYS A 251 16.44 2.25 -3.65
C LYS A 251 16.90 2.09 -2.20
N GLU A 252 17.33 3.18 -1.63
CA GLU A 252 17.67 3.33 -0.22
C GLU A 252 16.50 3.95 0.52
N TYR A 253 16.23 3.45 1.72
CA TYR A 253 15.17 3.93 2.60
C TYR A 253 15.67 4.10 4.02
N HIS A 254 15.14 5.09 4.71
CA HIS A 254 15.38 5.36 6.12
C HIS A 254 14.04 5.35 6.85
N PHE A 255 13.75 4.24 7.52
CA PHE A 255 12.52 4.10 8.30
C PHE A 255 12.79 4.39 9.77
N SER A 256 11.78 4.89 10.47
CA SER A 256 11.80 5.11 11.91
C SER A 256 10.76 4.24 12.62
N GLY A 257 10.95 4.04 13.92
CA GLY A 257 10.01 3.30 14.77
C GLY A 257 10.59 2.00 15.32
N THR A 258 9.70 1.14 15.80
CA THR A 258 10.06 -0.18 16.35
C THR A 258 10.48 -1.13 15.23
N ARG A 259 11.15 -2.23 15.61
CA ARG A 259 11.53 -3.31 14.69
C ARG A 259 10.34 -3.81 13.83
N SER A 260 9.15 -3.94 14.40
CA SER A 260 7.96 -4.37 13.65
C SER A 260 7.57 -3.32 12.62
N GLN A 261 7.51 -2.06 13.02
CA GLN A 261 7.15 -0.94 12.14
C GLN A 261 8.14 -0.79 10.96
N ILE A 262 9.45 -0.90 11.22
CA ILE A 262 10.47 -0.85 10.17
C ILE A 262 10.30 -2.02 9.18
N ARG A 263 10.02 -3.23 9.68
CA ARG A 263 9.78 -4.40 8.82
C ARG A 263 8.49 -4.27 7.99
N GLU A 264 7.43 -3.74 8.57
CA GLU A 264 6.16 -3.46 7.87
C GLU A 264 6.34 -2.37 6.80
N ALA A 265 7.01 -1.26 7.15
CA ALA A 265 7.32 -0.20 6.21
C ALA A 265 8.20 -0.71 5.04
N THR A 266 9.20 -1.54 5.34
CA THR A 266 10.04 -2.20 4.33
C THR A 266 9.20 -3.08 3.39
N THR A 267 8.26 -3.83 3.95
CA THR A 267 7.39 -4.72 3.16
C THR A 267 6.49 -3.92 2.21
N SER A 268 5.86 -2.85 2.69
CA SER A 268 5.06 -1.95 1.85
C SER A 268 5.92 -1.27 0.78
N ALA A 269 7.08 -0.74 1.14
CA ALA A 269 8.00 -0.11 0.20
C ALA A 269 8.51 -1.08 -0.89
N ALA A 270 8.70 -2.35 -0.56
CA ALA A 270 9.09 -3.38 -1.53
C ALA A 270 7.97 -3.64 -2.57
N LEU A 271 6.71 -3.71 -2.14
CA LEU A 271 5.57 -3.86 -3.05
C LEU A 271 5.39 -2.61 -3.93
N ILE A 272 5.56 -1.42 -3.36
CA ILE A 272 5.48 -0.15 -4.10
C ILE A 272 6.58 -0.06 -5.15
N LEU A 273 7.83 -0.38 -4.79
CA LEU A 273 8.94 -0.39 -5.74
C LEU A 273 8.72 -1.41 -6.85
N MET A 274 8.28 -2.62 -6.50
CA MET A 274 7.98 -3.67 -7.48
C MET A 274 6.90 -3.20 -8.47
N ARG A 275 5.79 -2.63 -7.98
CA ARG A 275 4.74 -2.05 -8.82
C ARG A 275 5.29 -0.98 -9.77
N SER A 276 6.07 -0.04 -9.24
CA SER A 276 6.68 1.02 -10.03
C SER A 276 7.60 0.49 -11.13
N CYS A 277 8.46 -0.49 -10.82
CA CYS A 277 9.36 -1.10 -11.81
C CYS A 277 8.60 -1.85 -12.92
N ILE A 278 7.54 -2.60 -12.56
CA ILE A 278 6.74 -3.31 -13.56
C ILE A 278 6.05 -2.32 -14.50
N LEU A 279 5.44 -1.25 -13.97
CA LEU A 279 4.79 -0.22 -14.79
C LEU A 279 5.79 0.46 -15.74
N THR A 280 6.99 0.77 -15.28
CA THR A 280 8.02 1.41 -16.09
C THR A 280 8.44 0.51 -17.26
N VAL A 281 8.69 -0.77 -17.01
CA VAL A 281 9.10 -1.71 -18.05
C VAL A 281 7.97 -1.98 -19.04
N SER A 282 6.73 -2.15 -18.56
CA SER A 282 5.56 -2.36 -19.44
C SER A 282 5.30 -1.16 -20.35
N TYR A 283 5.45 0.07 -19.84
CA TYR A 283 5.28 1.29 -20.63
C TYR A 283 6.35 1.45 -21.71
N THR A 284 7.61 1.09 -21.41
CA THR A 284 8.72 1.19 -22.38
C THR A 284 8.53 0.22 -23.56
N HIS A 285 7.96 -0.94 -23.32
CA HIS A 285 7.67 -1.92 -24.38
C HIS A 285 6.50 -1.52 -25.29
N LEU A 286 5.55 -0.72 -24.77
CA LEU A 286 4.41 -0.23 -25.57
C LEU A 286 4.76 0.97 -26.45
N THR A 287 5.87 1.67 -26.15
CA THR A 287 6.29 2.90 -26.86
C THR A 287 7.43 2.69 -27.87
N LEU A 288 8.02 1.49 -27.94
CA LEU A 288 8.98 1.19 -29.01
C LEU A 288 8.22 0.88 -30.30
N PRO A 289 8.51 1.58 -31.42
CA PRO A 289 7.93 1.21 -32.71
C PRO A 289 8.39 -0.19 -33.07
N THR A 290 7.47 -1.06 -33.43
CA THR A 290 7.75 -2.34 -34.09
C THR A 290 8.38 -2.00 -35.44
N THR A 291 9.71 -2.09 -35.52
CA THR A 291 10.46 -2.05 -36.77
C THR A 291 10.38 -3.39 -37.46
#